data_0869c80b1e0cd30acdab3e823a592f38
#
_entry.id   0869c80b1e0cd30acdab3e823a592f38
#
_cell.length_a   1.000
_cell.length_b   1.000
_cell.length_c   1.000
_cell.angle_alpha   90.00
_cell.angle_beta   90.00
_cell.angle_gamma   90.00
#
_symmetry.space_group_name_H-M   'P 1'
#
loop_
_entity.id
_entity.type
_entity.pdbx_description
1 polymer ?
#
loop_
_entity_poly.entity_id
_entity_poly.type
_entity_poly.pdbx_seq_one_letter_code
_entity_poly.pdbx_strand_id
1 'polypeptide(L)'
;MTPFDRVLFLRTLAYVALASLLGAAITAVTEEAYTTAAMRVARLAAYTPGIVVIACGAALAQHAARGEFTALAALGVGPWRAARGAVWAGWFAGALAAAALLSPWADGAALLPGIPSELDWSVESSGFRAPAAGLIVDTAGAMRFGSATASASDAAQAAARSAEITPGSVERQRLVLWAIGPLAALAPVWASSPARGRAGALRAIRRAAVATVAAFATVIALHAVAAGQLSTSWLLSGGALLGLDALFAFLRARWFPARNA
;
A
#
# COMPACT_ATOMS: atom_id res chain seq x y z
N MET A 1 -29.22 -0.77 -1.46
CA MET A 1 -28.48 -1.92 -2.04
C MET A 1 -29.47 -2.94 -2.54
N THR A 2 -29.38 -3.34 -3.81
CA THR A 2 -30.18 -4.45 -4.37
C THR A 2 -29.70 -5.79 -3.80
N PRO A 3 -30.51 -6.89 -3.88
CA PRO A 3 -30.03 -8.21 -3.49
C PRO A 3 -28.73 -8.62 -4.20
N PHE A 4 -28.59 -8.29 -5.48
CA PHE A 4 -27.38 -8.52 -6.27
C PHE A 4 -26.19 -7.77 -5.70
N ASP A 5 -26.33 -6.47 -5.35
CA ASP A 5 -25.27 -5.68 -4.74
C ASP A 5 -24.78 -6.31 -3.42
N ARG A 6 -25.71 -6.85 -2.61
CA ARG A 6 -25.36 -7.50 -1.32
C ARG A 6 -24.55 -8.77 -1.54
N VAL A 7 -24.94 -9.60 -2.49
CA VAL A 7 -24.23 -10.84 -2.82
C VAL A 7 -22.82 -10.51 -3.33
N LEU A 8 -22.70 -9.53 -4.23
CA LEU A 8 -21.40 -9.09 -4.76
C LEU A 8 -20.54 -8.48 -3.66
N PHE A 9 -21.12 -7.66 -2.79
CA PHE A 9 -20.43 -7.07 -1.63
C PHE A 9 -19.86 -8.13 -0.69
N LEU A 10 -20.70 -9.07 -0.24
CA LEU A 10 -20.29 -10.14 0.69
C LEU A 10 -19.23 -11.05 0.06
N ARG A 11 -19.37 -11.38 -1.21
CA ARG A 11 -18.39 -12.20 -1.92
C ARG A 11 -17.04 -11.48 -2.05
N THR A 12 -17.06 -10.19 -2.39
CA THR A 12 -15.84 -9.39 -2.45
C THR A 12 -15.17 -9.32 -1.08
N LEU A 13 -15.93 -9.11 0.01
CA LEU A 13 -15.38 -9.14 1.36
C LEU A 13 -14.79 -10.50 1.74
N ALA A 14 -15.43 -11.59 1.34
CA ALA A 14 -14.90 -12.93 1.57
C ALA A 14 -13.55 -13.13 0.86
N TYR A 15 -13.40 -12.63 -0.37
CA TYR A 15 -12.12 -12.67 -1.07
C TYR A 15 -11.07 -11.75 -0.44
N VAL A 16 -11.46 -10.56 0.04
CA VAL A 16 -10.56 -9.69 0.80
C VAL A 16 -10.08 -10.40 2.07
N ALA A 17 -11.00 -11.00 2.83
CA ALA A 17 -10.64 -11.72 4.05
C ALA A 17 -9.71 -12.91 3.76
N LEU A 18 -10.02 -13.72 2.74
CA LEU A 18 -9.18 -14.85 2.34
C LEU A 18 -7.78 -14.41 1.91
N ALA A 19 -7.69 -13.37 1.06
CA ALA A 19 -6.40 -12.85 0.60
C ALA A 19 -5.60 -12.20 1.75
N SER A 20 -6.28 -11.54 2.71
CA SER A 20 -5.64 -10.99 3.90
C SER A 20 -5.11 -12.09 4.82
N LEU A 21 -5.88 -13.17 5.03
CA LEU A 21 -5.43 -14.34 5.80
C LEU A 21 -4.23 -15.02 5.14
N LEU A 22 -4.27 -15.19 3.82
CA LEU A 22 -3.14 -15.74 3.07
C LEU A 22 -1.91 -14.83 3.17
N GLY A 23 -2.08 -13.52 3.01
CA GLY A 23 -1.02 -12.54 3.20
C GLY A 23 -0.44 -12.60 4.62
N ALA A 24 -1.29 -12.68 5.65
CA ALA A 24 -0.85 -12.82 7.03
C ALA A 24 -0.09 -14.15 7.27
N ALA A 25 -0.53 -15.25 6.67
CA ALA A 25 0.16 -16.53 6.76
C ALA A 25 1.53 -16.50 6.08
N ILE A 26 1.62 -15.91 4.88
CA ILE A 26 2.89 -15.76 4.16
C ILE A 26 3.86 -14.89 4.97
N THR A 27 3.41 -13.74 5.47
CA THR A 27 4.27 -12.86 6.29
C THR A 27 4.70 -13.56 7.59
N ALA A 28 3.83 -14.34 8.24
CA ALA A 28 4.19 -15.08 9.44
C ALA A 28 5.29 -16.12 9.22
N VAL A 29 5.36 -16.72 8.01
CA VAL A 29 6.37 -17.72 7.67
C VAL A 29 7.68 -17.08 7.17
N THR A 30 7.59 -15.93 6.50
CA THR A 30 8.75 -15.28 5.84
C THR A 30 9.42 -14.21 6.71
N GLU A 31 8.75 -13.75 7.76
CA GLU A 31 9.27 -12.68 8.59
C GLU A 31 10.28 -13.17 9.64
N GLU A 32 11.25 -12.32 9.89
CA GLU A 32 12.28 -12.55 10.92
C GLU A 32 11.68 -12.51 12.34
N ALA A 33 12.37 -13.14 13.27
CA ALA A 33 11.93 -13.27 14.67
C ALA A 33 11.68 -11.94 15.41
N TYR A 34 12.15 -10.83 14.85
CA TYR A 34 12.03 -9.48 15.46
C TYR A 34 10.76 -8.71 15.06
N THR A 35 9.93 -9.26 14.16
CA THR A 35 8.75 -8.57 13.68
C THR A 35 7.64 -8.59 14.72
N THR A 36 7.27 -7.42 15.25
CA THR A 36 6.18 -7.29 16.22
C THR A 36 4.80 -7.48 15.57
N ALA A 37 3.78 -7.82 16.37
CA ALA A 37 2.41 -7.89 15.88
C ALA A 37 1.93 -6.56 15.29
N ALA A 38 2.35 -5.44 15.87
CA ALA A 38 2.02 -4.09 15.39
C ALA A 38 2.61 -3.80 13.99
N MET A 39 3.84 -4.24 13.72
CA MET A 39 4.46 -4.16 12.39
C MET A 39 3.70 -5.01 11.36
N ARG A 40 3.27 -6.21 11.74
CA ARG A 40 2.48 -7.10 10.86
C ARG A 40 1.15 -6.48 10.48
N VAL A 41 0.45 -5.91 11.46
CA VAL A 41 -0.82 -5.18 11.20
C VAL A 41 -0.60 -4.01 10.25
N ALA A 42 0.46 -3.23 10.45
CA ALA A 42 0.78 -2.10 9.58
C ALA A 42 1.08 -2.55 8.13
N ARG A 43 1.88 -3.61 7.95
CA ARG A 43 2.19 -4.17 6.62
C ARG A 43 0.95 -4.71 5.94
N LEU A 44 0.11 -5.45 6.65
CA LEU A 44 -1.14 -5.99 6.09
C LEU A 44 -2.08 -4.86 5.66
N ALA A 45 -2.20 -3.82 6.46
CA ALA A 45 -2.98 -2.64 6.12
C ALA A 45 -2.42 -1.92 4.89
N ALA A 46 -1.10 -1.83 4.74
CA ALA A 46 -0.44 -1.25 3.57
C ALA A 46 -0.70 -2.06 2.28
N TYR A 47 -0.81 -3.38 2.36
CA TYR A 47 -1.12 -4.24 1.21
C TYR A 47 -2.61 -4.24 0.82
N THR A 48 -3.50 -3.70 1.67
CA THR A 48 -4.94 -3.72 1.44
C THR A 48 -5.36 -3.19 0.07
N PRO A 49 -4.81 -2.08 -0.50
CA PRO A 49 -5.20 -1.63 -1.84
C PRO A 49 -4.96 -2.69 -2.91
N GLY A 50 -3.84 -3.42 -2.86
CA GLY A 50 -3.52 -4.53 -3.76
C GLY A 50 -4.48 -5.72 -3.57
N ILE A 51 -4.75 -6.08 -2.32
CA ILE A 51 -5.71 -7.12 -1.96
C ILE A 51 -7.10 -6.80 -2.50
N VAL A 52 -7.55 -5.55 -2.37
CA VAL A 52 -8.86 -5.08 -2.88
C VAL A 52 -8.92 -5.18 -4.39
N VAL A 53 -7.85 -4.81 -5.11
CA VAL A 53 -7.81 -4.97 -6.58
C VAL A 53 -8.01 -6.42 -6.99
N ILE A 54 -7.31 -7.34 -6.36
CA ILE A 54 -7.41 -8.79 -6.65
C ILE A 54 -8.80 -9.30 -6.29
N ALA A 55 -9.31 -8.97 -5.11
CA ALA A 55 -10.61 -9.43 -4.63
C ALA A 55 -11.78 -8.92 -5.49
N CYS A 56 -11.79 -7.62 -5.82
CA CYS A 56 -12.77 -7.02 -6.72
C CYS A 56 -12.68 -7.67 -8.11
N GLY A 57 -11.47 -7.81 -8.64
CA GLY A 57 -11.24 -8.44 -9.94
C GLY A 57 -11.75 -9.88 -9.99
N ALA A 58 -11.46 -10.70 -8.97
CA ALA A 58 -11.90 -12.09 -8.88
C ALA A 58 -13.44 -12.19 -8.75
N ALA A 59 -14.04 -11.37 -7.87
CA ALA A 59 -15.50 -11.35 -7.70
C ALA A 59 -16.22 -11.00 -9.01
N LEU A 60 -15.75 -9.93 -9.68
CA LEU A 60 -16.33 -9.49 -10.95
C LEU A 60 -16.10 -10.50 -12.08
N ALA A 61 -14.93 -11.12 -12.16
CA ALA A 61 -14.63 -12.15 -13.14
C ALA A 61 -15.54 -13.37 -12.97
N GLN A 62 -15.82 -13.79 -11.74
CA GLN A 62 -16.72 -14.90 -11.45
C GLN A 62 -18.17 -14.60 -11.87
N HIS A 63 -18.67 -13.38 -11.60
CA HIS A 63 -20.00 -12.95 -12.06
C HIS A 63 -20.07 -12.83 -13.58
N ALA A 64 -19.00 -12.36 -14.22
CA ALA A 64 -18.88 -12.32 -15.68
C ALA A 64 -18.90 -13.71 -16.30
N ALA A 65 -18.19 -14.68 -15.72
CA ALA A 65 -18.15 -16.06 -16.18
C ALA A 65 -19.52 -16.76 -16.10
N ARG A 66 -20.37 -16.33 -15.15
CA ARG A 66 -21.75 -16.84 -15.02
C ARG A 66 -22.76 -16.13 -15.94
N GLY A 67 -22.33 -15.18 -16.76
CA GLY A 67 -23.20 -14.42 -17.64
C GLY A 67 -24.09 -13.38 -16.94
N GLU A 68 -23.93 -13.19 -15.62
CA GLU A 68 -24.79 -12.32 -14.81
C GLU A 68 -24.73 -10.84 -15.28
N PHE A 69 -23.54 -10.38 -15.71
CA PHE A 69 -23.40 -9.03 -16.28
C PHE A 69 -24.11 -8.87 -17.62
N THR A 70 -24.17 -9.93 -18.44
CA THR A 70 -24.89 -9.93 -19.70
C THR A 70 -26.40 -9.83 -19.44
N ALA A 71 -26.90 -10.59 -18.46
CA ALA A 71 -28.31 -10.52 -18.05
C ALA A 71 -28.68 -9.13 -17.51
N LEU A 72 -27.83 -8.54 -16.64
CA LEU A 72 -28.03 -7.18 -16.12
C LEU A 72 -28.01 -6.13 -17.24
N ALA A 73 -27.11 -6.26 -18.20
CA ALA A 73 -27.03 -5.36 -19.36
C ALA A 73 -28.29 -5.45 -20.24
N ALA A 74 -28.86 -6.66 -20.41
CA ALA A 74 -30.12 -6.85 -21.11
C ALA A 74 -31.31 -6.16 -20.40
N LEU A 75 -31.22 -6.02 -19.06
CA LEU A 75 -32.19 -5.28 -18.25
C LEU A 75 -31.90 -3.76 -18.20
N GLY A 76 -30.94 -3.27 -19.00
CA GLY A 76 -30.57 -1.84 -19.02
C GLY A 76 -29.71 -1.38 -17.84
N VAL A 77 -29.20 -2.30 -17.02
CA VAL A 77 -28.31 -1.94 -15.91
C VAL A 77 -26.92 -1.64 -16.43
N GLY A 78 -26.49 -0.41 -16.25
CA GLY A 78 -25.13 0.00 -16.67
C GLY A 78 -24.03 -0.71 -15.86
N PRO A 79 -22.84 -0.87 -16.46
CA PRO A 79 -21.74 -1.66 -15.88
C PRO A 79 -21.27 -1.15 -14.51
N TRP A 80 -21.27 0.15 -14.29
CA TRP A 80 -20.93 0.76 -12.99
C TRP A 80 -21.96 0.44 -11.91
N ARG A 81 -23.24 0.43 -12.27
CA ARG A 81 -24.29 0.01 -11.34
C ARG A 81 -24.16 -1.46 -10.97
N ALA A 82 -23.83 -2.30 -11.95
CA ALA A 82 -23.62 -3.73 -11.73
C ALA A 82 -22.39 -4.02 -10.84
N ALA A 83 -21.35 -3.20 -10.88
CA ALA A 83 -20.13 -3.37 -10.09
C ALA A 83 -20.19 -2.70 -8.70
N ARG A 84 -21.24 -1.95 -8.39
CA ARG A 84 -21.33 -1.10 -7.20
C ARG A 84 -21.08 -1.86 -5.89
N GLY A 85 -21.57 -3.08 -5.78
CA GLY A 85 -21.36 -3.93 -4.59
C GLY A 85 -19.87 -4.18 -4.31
N ALA A 86 -19.07 -4.46 -5.35
CA ALA A 86 -17.63 -4.68 -5.21
C ALA A 86 -16.90 -3.38 -4.81
N VAL A 87 -17.31 -2.23 -5.37
CA VAL A 87 -16.73 -0.92 -5.02
C VAL A 87 -16.95 -0.60 -3.54
N TRP A 88 -18.18 -0.78 -3.05
CA TRP A 88 -18.49 -0.57 -1.63
C TRP A 88 -17.69 -1.50 -0.71
N ALA A 89 -17.53 -2.77 -1.09
CA ALA A 89 -16.72 -3.71 -0.33
C ALA A 89 -15.24 -3.29 -0.28
N GLY A 90 -14.71 -2.82 -1.40
CA GLY A 90 -13.33 -2.31 -1.47
C GLY A 90 -13.12 -1.06 -0.62
N TRP A 91 -14.06 -0.12 -0.65
CA TRP A 91 -13.98 1.08 0.22
C TRP A 91 -14.11 0.71 1.69
N PHE A 92 -14.97 -0.22 2.04
CA PHE A 92 -15.09 -0.71 3.41
C PHE A 92 -13.78 -1.34 3.90
N ALA A 93 -13.15 -2.18 3.08
CA ALA A 93 -11.84 -2.78 3.39
C ALA A 93 -10.75 -1.70 3.51
N GLY A 94 -10.73 -0.71 2.62
CA GLY A 94 -9.80 0.43 2.68
C GLY A 94 -9.99 1.27 3.95
N ALA A 95 -11.24 1.51 4.35
CA ALA A 95 -11.55 2.23 5.59
C ALA A 95 -11.09 1.46 6.83
N LEU A 96 -11.27 0.13 6.85
CA LEU A 96 -10.76 -0.73 7.94
C LEU A 96 -9.23 -0.70 8.00
N ALA A 97 -8.54 -0.75 6.87
CA ALA A 97 -7.09 -0.65 6.82
C ALA A 97 -6.60 0.72 7.32
N ALA A 98 -7.25 1.81 6.92
CA ALA A 98 -6.93 3.14 7.42
C ALA A 98 -7.18 3.25 8.94
N ALA A 99 -8.28 2.71 9.43
CA ALA A 99 -8.57 2.67 10.87
C ALA A 99 -7.53 1.82 11.63
N ALA A 100 -7.10 0.69 11.05
CA ALA A 100 -6.02 -0.12 11.64
C ALA A 100 -4.71 0.65 11.72
N LEU A 101 -4.31 1.39 10.67
CA LEU A 101 -3.09 2.21 10.66
C LEU A 101 -3.15 3.39 11.65
N LEU A 102 -4.35 3.90 11.94
CA LEU A 102 -4.55 4.96 12.93
C LEU A 102 -4.64 4.43 14.37
N SER A 103 -4.79 3.11 14.52
CA SER A 103 -4.92 2.49 15.82
C SER A 103 -3.55 2.32 16.50
N PRO A 104 -3.48 2.24 17.84
CA PRO A 104 -2.25 1.93 18.56
C PRO A 104 -1.73 0.52 18.30
N TRP A 105 -2.51 -0.32 17.60
CA TRP A 105 -2.16 -1.70 17.29
C TRP A 105 -1.32 -1.83 16.01
N ALA A 106 -1.11 -0.74 15.27
CA ALA A 106 -0.29 -0.73 14.07
C ALA A 106 0.88 0.24 14.24
N ASP A 107 2.08 -0.26 14.01
CA ASP A 107 3.27 0.58 13.91
C ASP A 107 3.48 1.01 12.44
N GLY A 108 2.83 2.10 12.06
CA GLY A 108 2.97 2.68 10.72
C GLY A 108 4.39 3.21 10.45
N ALA A 109 5.14 3.54 11.49
CA ALA A 109 6.53 4.00 11.34
C ALA A 109 7.43 2.87 10.82
N ALA A 110 7.09 1.62 11.10
CA ALA A 110 7.83 0.45 10.60
C ALA A 110 7.71 0.24 9.07
N LEU A 111 6.79 0.94 8.40
CA LEU A 111 6.66 0.93 6.94
C LEU A 111 7.63 1.91 6.26
N LEU A 112 8.15 2.86 7.02
CA LEU A 112 9.18 3.75 6.52
C LEU A 112 10.53 3.06 6.67
N PRO A 113 11.43 3.22 5.70
CA PRO A 113 12.80 2.79 5.92
C PRO A 113 13.25 3.43 7.21
N GLY A 114 13.74 2.61 8.13
CA GLY A 114 14.47 3.15 9.24
C GLY A 114 15.59 3.98 8.63
N ILE A 115 15.38 5.30 8.52
CA ILE A 115 16.51 6.18 8.45
C ILE A 115 17.18 5.88 9.77
N PRO A 116 18.39 5.35 9.79
CA PRO A 116 19.15 5.34 11.01
C PRO A 116 19.35 6.81 11.36
N SER A 117 18.33 7.41 11.99
CA SER A 117 18.40 8.73 12.58
C SER A 117 19.49 8.77 13.65
N GLU A 118 20.10 7.65 13.87
CA GLU A 118 21.07 7.37 14.90
C GLU A 118 22.40 6.78 14.40
N LEU A 119 22.68 6.82 13.12
CA LEU A 119 24.05 7.03 12.73
C LEU A 119 24.33 8.52 13.00
N ASP A 120 24.33 8.88 14.30
CA ASP A 120 24.93 10.12 14.77
C ASP A 120 26.42 10.03 14.40
N TRP A 121 26.68 10.42 13.15
CA TRP A 121 28.04 10.53 12.67
C TRP A 121 28.68 11.69 13.41
N SER A 122 29.47 11.40 14.43
CA SER A 122 30.34 12.38 15.04
C SER A 122 31.57 12.52 14.15
N VAL A 123 31.81 13.75 13.75
CA VAL A 123 33.07 14.09 13.04
C VAL A 123 34.14 14.27 14.12
N GLU A 124 35.05 13.33 14.19
CA GLU A 124 36.26 13.44 15.02
C GLU A 124 37.44 13.86 14.14
N SER A 125 38.48 14.40 14.75
CA SER A 125 39.72 14.79 14.05
C SER A 125 40.39 13.61 13.31
N SER A 126 40.05 12.40 13.66
CA SER A 126 40.54 11.14 13.08
C SER A 126 39.61 10.54 11.99
N GLY A 127 38.42 11.11 11.74
CA GLY A 127 37.49 10.59 10.76
C GLY A 127 36.03 10.70 11.21
N PHE A 128 35.19 9.82 10.69
CA PHE A 128 33.76 9.74 10.99
C PHE A 128 33.47 8.52 11.89
N ARG A 129 32.78 8.73 12.98
CA ARG A 129 32.41 7.66 13.90
C ARG A 129 30.89 7.55 13.99
N ALA A 130 30.36 6.33 13.78
CA ALA A 130 28.97 5.99 14.06
C ALA A 130 28.91 5.06 15.29
N PRO A 131 28.78 5.59 16.51
CA PRO A 131 28.88 4.82 17.74
C PRO A 131 27.81 3.75 17.85
N ALA A 132 26.61 4.01 17.37
CA ALA A 132 25.51 3.02 17.37
C ALA A 132 25.80 1.78 16.50
N ALA A 133 26.57 1.93 15.43
CA ALA A 133 26.96 0.84 14.55
C ALA A 133 28.34 0.23 14.88
N GLY A 134 29.06 0.81 15.84
CA GLY A 134 30.46 0.48 16.12
C GLY A 134 31.39 0.73 14.92
N LEU A 135 30.98 1.62 13.99
CA LEU A 135 31.70 1.86 12.76
C LEU A 135 32.54 3.13 12.89
N ILE A 136 33.81 3.00 12.56
CA ILE A 136 34.77 4.11 12.47
C ILE A 136 35.31 4.13 11.04
N VAL A 137 35.19 5.28 10.36
CA VAL A 137 35.78 5.53 9.04
C VAL A 137 36.87 6.56 9.23
N ASP A 138 38.12 6.21 9.05
CA ASP A 138 39.22 7.14 9.18
C ASP A 138 39.31 8.10 7.98
N THR A 139 40.13 9.14 8.10
CA THR A 139 40.34 10.12 7.04
C THR A 139 40.95 9.52 5.76
N ALA A 140 41.50 8.33 5.83
CA ALA A 140 42.02 7.58 4.67
C ALA A 140 40.93 6.69 4.02
N GLY A 141 39.73 6.69 4.55
CA GLY A 141 38.61 5.87 4.05
C GLY A 141 38.61 4.42 4.55
N ALA A 142 39.50 4.05 5.45
CA ALA A 142 39.54 2.71 6.03
C ALA A 142 38.38 2.54 7.05
N MET A 143 37.57 1.49 6.87
CA MET A 143 36.49 1.15 7.78
C MET A 143 36.99 0.19 8.85
N ARG A 144 36.75 0.51 10.11
CA ARG A 144 37.05 -0.35 11.25
C ARG A 144 35.79 -0.55 12.07
N PHE A 145 35.52 -1.80 12.42
CA PHE A 145 34.49 -2.14 13.41
C PHE A 145 35.16 -2.12 14.79
N GLY A 146 34.89 -1.07 15.55
CA GLY A 146 35.32 -1.02 16.94
C GLY A 146 34.38 -1.85 17.81
N SER A 147 34.90 -2.58 18.80
CA SER A 147 34.06 -3.14 19.84
C SER A 147 33.34 -1.99 20.54
N ALA A 148 32.00 -1.99 20.42
CA ALA A 148 31.15 -1.01 21.08
C ALA A 148 31.21 -1.23 22.60
N THR A 149 32.25 -0.73 23.24
CA THR A 149 32.23 -0.46 24.67
C THR A 149 31.48 0.87 24.87
N ALA A 150 30.22 0.90 24.43
CA ALA A 150 29.31 1.95 24.86
C ALA A 150 29.20 1.82 26.37
N SER A 151 29.61 2.86 27.10
CA SER A 151 29.42 2.87 28.55
C SER A 151 27.90 2.77 28.82
N ALA A 152 27.51 2.10 29.90
CA ALA A 152 26.09 1.99 30.26
C ALA A 152 25.39 3.37 30.35
N SER A 153 26.16 4.44 30.55
CA SER A 153 25.67 5.84 30.53
C SER A 153 25.30 6.30 29.12
N ASP A 154 26.04 5.90 28.08
CA ASP A 154 25.78 6.30 26.69
C ASP A 154 24.55 5.56 26.13
N ALA A 155 24.40 4.28 26.52
CA ALA A 155 23.19 3.51 26.20
C ALA A 155 21.94 4.06 26.90
N ALA A 156 22.04 4.50 28.15
CA ALA A 156 20.97 5.13 28.90
C ALA A 156 20.61 6.52 28.34
N GLN A 157 21.61 7.32 27.89
CA GLN A 157 21.37 8.60 27.23
C GLN A 157 20.77 8.41 25.83
N ALA A 158 21.19 7.41 25.06
CA ALA A 158 20.58 7.06 23.78
C ALA A 158 19.12 6.62 23.96
N ALA A 159 18.84 5.77 24.97
CA ALA A 159 17.48 5.38 25.31
C ALA A 159 16.60 6.55 25.78
N ALA A 160 17.16 7.49 26.55
CA ALA A 160 16.45 8.70 27.01
C ALA A 160 16.17 9.65 25.81
N ARG A 161 17.12 9.85 24.89
CA ARG A 161 16.91 10.61 23.67
C ARG A 161 15.89 9.94 22.73
N SER A 162 15.92 8.63 22.61
CA SER A 162 14.92 7.88 21.83
C SER A 162 13.51 8.02 22.43
N ALA A 163 13.37 8.14 23.74
CA ALA A 163 12.10 8.40 24.41
C ALA A 163 11.59 9.85 24.20
N GLU A 164 12.50 10.82 24.03
CA GLU A 164 12.15 12.23 23.83
C GLU A 164 11.79 12.58 22.37
N ILE A 165 12.15 11.72 21.40
CA ILE A 165 11.87 11.92 19.97
C ILE A 165 10.54 11.24 19.56
N THR A 166 9.51 11.32 20.39
CA THR A 166 8.18 10.77 20.06
C THR A 166 7.24 11.70 19.24
N PRO A 167 7.57 12.95 18.86
CA PRO A 167 6.71 13.68 17.92
C PRO A 167 6.72 13.08 16.50
N GLY A 168 7.71 12.29 16.12
CA GLY A 168 7.84 11.74 14.77
C GLY A 168 6.90 10.58 14.42
N SER A 169 6.33 9.88 15.41
CA SER A 169 5.48 8.71 15.11
C SER A 169 4.14 9.09 14.46
N VAL A 170 3.49 10.13 14.95
CA VAL A 170 2.20 10.60 14.41
C VAL A 170 2.38 11.20 13.00
N GLU A 171 3.47 11.92 12.78
CA GLU A 171 3.76 12.50 11.47
C GLU A 171 4.10 11.42 10.45
N ARG A 172 4.88 10.42 10.83
CA ARG A 172 5.19 9.24 10.00
C ARG A 172 3.94 8.44 9.66
N GLN A 173 3.04 8.21 10.61
CA GLN A 173 1.75 7.57 10.34
C GLN A 173 0.91 8.35 9.33
N ARG A 174 0.89 9.69 9.43
CA ARG A 174 0.21 10.56 8.47
C ARG A 174 0.80 10.40 7.06
N LEU A 175 2.11 10.37 6.91
CA LEU A 175 2.75 10.14 5.60
C LEU A 175 2.31 8.83 4.97
N VAL A 176 2.26 7.74 5.75
CA VAL A 176 1.80 6.43 5.28
C VAL A 176 0.33 6.49 4.85
N LEU A 177 -0.53 7.16 5.60
CA LEU A 177 -1.95 7.34 5.23
C LEU A 177 -2.11 8.17 3.96
N TRP A 178 -1.32 9.25 3.79
CA TRP A 178 -1.33 10.05 2.57
C TRP A 178 -0.85 9.26 1.35
N ALA A 179 0.07 8.31 1.53
CA ALA A 179 0.53 7.43 0.45
C ALA A 179 -0.51 6.36 0.08
N ILE A 180 -1.11 5.71 1.08
CA ILE A 180 -2.00 4.55 0.89
C ILE A 180 -3.44 4.99 0.61
N GLY A 181 -3.89 6.11 1.18
CA GLY A 181 -5.27 6.59 1.09
C GLY A 181 -5.78 6.73 -0.35
N PRO A 182 -5.08 7.45 -1.23
CA PRO A 182 -5.49 7.59 -2.64
C PRO A 182 -5.56 6.26 -3.38
N LEU A 183 -4.62 5.33 -3.09
CA LEU A 183 -4.66 3.99 -3.65
C LEU A 183 -5.89 3.22 -3.16
N ALA A 184 -6.17 3.25 -1.86
CA ALA A 184 -7.32 2.57 -1.27
C ALA A 184 -8.65 3.13 -1.78
N ALA A 185 -8.74 4.45 -2.02
CA ALA A 185 -9.92 5.08 -2.56
C ALA A 185 -10.17 4.74 -4.04
N LEU A 186 -9.12 4.69 -4.86
CA LEU A 186 -9.23 4.51 -6.30
C LEU A 186 -9.16 3.03 -6.74
N ALA A 187 -8.50 2.17 -5.97
CA ALA A 187 -8.34 0.76 -6.31
C ALA A 187 -9.67 0.03 -6.61
N PRO A 188 -10.73 0.13 -5.79
CA PRO A 188 -11.98 -0.57 -6.07
C PRO A 188 -12.71 -0.02 -7.29
N VAL A 189 -12.65 1.30 -7.51
CA VAL A 189 -13.23 1.95 -8.69
C VAL A 189 -12.51 1.51 -9.95
N TRP A 190 -11.19 1.56 -9.91
CA TRP A 190 -10.34 1.15 -11.01
C TRP A 190 -10.50 -0.36 -11.35
N ALA A 191 -10.49 -1.23 -10.33
CA ALA A 191 -10.68 -2.68 -10.52
C ALA A 191 -12.07 -3.01 -11.08
N SER A 192 -13.08 -2.19 -10.78
CA SER A 192 -14.47 -2.37 -11.22
C SER A 192 -14.74 -1.80 -12.61
N SER A 193 -13.77 -1.16 -13.26
CA SER A 193 -13.97 -0.64 -14.60
C SER A 193 -14.21 -1.79 -15.60
N PRO A 194 -15.27 -1.70 -16.44
CA PRO A 194 -15.72 -2.84 -17.24
C PRO A 194 -14.68 -3.26 -18.28
N ALA A 195 -14.32 -4.54 -18.26
CA ALA A 195 -13.50 -5.17 -19.29
C ALA A 195 -14.43 -5.82 -20.33
N ARG A 196 -14.70 -5.17 -21.45
CA ARG A 196 -15.47 -5.75 -22.57
C ARG A 196 -14.57 -6.38 -23.64
N GLY A 197 -14.97 -7.55 -24.15
CA GLY A 197 -14.45 -8.19 -25.37
C GLY A 197 -13.35 -9.24 -25.17
N ARG A 198 -13.02 -9.92 -26.27
CA ARG A 198 -12.07 -11.05 -26.38
C ARG A 198 -10.61 -10.76 -25.95
N ALA A 199 -10.26 -9.53 -25.73
CA ALA A 199 -8.92 -9.12 -25.26
C ALA A 199 -8.76 -9.18 -23.72
N GLY A 200 -9.45 -10.07 -23.03
CA GLY A 200 -9.44 -10.17 -21.56
C GLY A 200 -8.05 -10.33 -20.95
N ALA A 201 -7.21 -11.20 -21.53
CA ALA A 201 -5.85 -11.45 -21.03
C ALA A 201 -4.94 -10.22 -21.15
N LEU A 202 -4.89 -9.56 -22.31
CA LEU A 202 -4.08 -8.36 -22.52
C LEU A 202 -4.50 -7.21 -21.61
N ARG A 203 -5.81 -7.08 -21.35
CA ARG A 203 -6.29 -6.06 -20.38
C ARG A 203 -5.96 -6.41 -18.95
N ALA A 204 -6.03 -7.68 -18.58
CA ALA A 204 -5.62 -8.15 -17.26
C ALA A 204 -4.12 -7.87 -17.05
N ILE A 205 -3.27 -8.17 -18.04
CA ILE A 205 -1.83 -7.88 -18.02
C ILE A 205 -1.60 -6.37 -17.89
N ARG A 206 -2.27 -5.54 -18.73
CA ARG A 206 -2.16 -4.08 -18.62
C ARG A 206 -2.56 -3.57 -17.25
N ARG A 207 -3.66 -4.07 -16.69
CA ARG A 207 -4.11 -3.70 -15.35
C ARG A 207 -3.10 -4.10 -14.27
N ALA A 208 -2.60 -5.32 -14.35
CA ALA A 208 -1.56 -5.76 -13.43
C ALA A 208 -0.32 -4.85 -13.53
N ALA A 209 0.12 -4.51 -14.74
CA ALA A 209 1.24 -3.60 -14.95
C ALA A 209 0.97 -2.19 -14.37
N VAL A 210 -0.20 -1.59 -14.63
CA VAL A 210 -0.56 -0.28 -14.07
C VAL A 210 -0.62 -0.32 -12.54
N ALA A 211 -1.23 -1.35 -11.95
CA ALA A 211 -1.27 -1.50 -10.50
C ALA A 211 0.12 -1.64 -9.89
N THR A 212 0.98 -2.42 -10.53
CA THR A 212 2.38 -2.60 -10.11
C THR A 212 3.14 -1.28 -10.19
N VAL A 213 3.06 -0.56 -11.31
CA VAL A 213 3.72 0.75 -11.45
C VAL A 213 3.19 1.76 -10.42
N ALA A 214 1.88 1.80 -10.17
CA ALA A 214 1.29 2.67 -9.17
C ALA A 214 1.79 2.33 -7.75
N ALA A 215 1.89 1.05 -7.40
CA ALA A 215 2.43 0.61 -6.13
C ALA A 215 3.91 1.00 -5.98
N PHE A 216 4.74 0.73 -6.99
CA PHE A 216 6.15 1.12 -6.97
C PHE A 216 6.33 2.64 -6.88
N ALA A 217 5.56 3.42 -7.65
CA ALA A 217 5.60 4.88 -7.58
C ALA A 217 5.27 5.39 -6.17
N THR A 218 4.28 4.78 -5.50
CA THR A 218 3.92 5.12 -4.12
C THR A 218 5.05 4.79 -3.14
N VAL A 219 5.66 3.61 -3.26
CA VAL A 219 6.77 3.20 -2.39
C VAL A 219 7.97 4.12 -2.59
N ILE A 220 8.36 4.38 -3.84
CA ILE A 220 9.48 5.29 -4.15
C ILE A 220 9.19 6.70 -3.62
N ALA A 221 7.98 7.23 -3.85
CA ALA A 221 7.58 8.53 -3.34
C ALA A 221 7.62 8.57 -1.81
N LEU A 222 7.13 7.53 -1.13
CA LEU A 222 7.14 7.45 0.32
C LEU A 222 8.58 7.50 0.87
N HIS A 223 9.48 6.74 0.26
CA HIS A 223 10.89 6.73 0.66
C HIS A 223 11.57 8.07 0.40
N ALA A 224 11.35 8.67 -0.76
CA ALA A 224 11.95 9.97 -1.13
C ALA A 224 11.40 11.13 -0.28
N VAL A 225 10.10 11.11 0.07
CA VAL A 225 9.50 12.09 0.99
C VAL A 225 10.02 11.88 2.41
N ALA A 226 10.13 10.64 2.87
CA ALA A 226 10.68 10.32 4.19
C ALA A 226 12.15 10.75 4.31
N ALA A 227 12.91 10.70 3.20
CA ALA A 227 14.29 11.18 3.12
C ALA A 227 14.39 12.71 2.92
N GLY A 228 13.28 13.44 2.86
CA GLY A 228 13.27 14.89 2.62
C GLY A 228 13.65 15.32 1.20
N GLN A 229 13.73 14.37 0.25
CA GLN A 229 14.14 14.64 -1.14
C GLN A 229 12.98 15.16 -2.00
N LEU A 230 11.74 14.78 -1.66
CA LEU A 230 10.54 15.18 -2.39
C LEU A 230 9.51 15.80 -1.46
N SER A 231 8.63 16.63 -2.00
CA SER A 231 7.50 17.20 -1.28
C SER A 231 6.41 16.13 -1.05
N THR A 232 5.59 16.32 -0.01
CA THR A 232 4.50 15.40 0.36
C THR A 232 3.46 15.19 -0.75
N SER A 233 3.34 16.14 -1.70
CA SER A 233 2.44 16.00 -2.85
C SER A 233 2.76 14.80 -3.75
N TRP A 234 4.01 14.34 -3.78
CA TRP A 234 4.41 13.16 -4.54
C TRP A 234 3.82 11.85 -4.01
N LEU A 235 3.35 11.83 -2.76
CA LEU A 235 2.63 10.67 -2.20
C LEU A 235 1.33 10.34 -2.96
N LEU A 236 0.79 11.32 -3.68
CA LEU A 236 -0.41 11.12 -4.52
C LEU A 236 -0.11 10.44 -5.86
N SER A 237 1.16 10.25 -6.23
CA SER A 237 1.57 9.78 -7.56
C SER A 237 0.95 8.43 -7.95
N GLY A 238 0.94 7.45 -7.05
CA GLY A 238 0.33 6.14 -7.31
C GLY A 238 -1.18 6.23 -7.50
N GLY A 239 -1.87 7.01 -6.66
CA GLY A 239 -3.29 7.27 -6.82
C GLY A 239 -3.61 8.01 -8.12
N ALA A 240 -2.79 9.01 -8.49
CA ALA A 240 -2.95 9.75 -9.73
C ALA A 240 -2.83 8.82 -10.96
N LEU A 241 -1.88 7.88 -10.96
CA LEU A 241 -1.73 6.89 -12.04
C LEU A 241 -2.98 6.00 -12.19
N LEU A 242 -3.54 5.50 -11.10
CA LEU A 242 -4.79 4.72 -11.14
C LEU A 242 -5.97 5.58 -11.60
N GLY A 243 -6.06 6.82 -11.12
CA GLY A 243 -7.11 7.77 -11.51
C GLY A 243 -7.06 8.11 -12.99
N LEU A 244 -5.88 8.38 -13.54
CA LEU A 244 -5.69 8.66 -14.96
C LEU A 244 -6.04 7.45 -15.84
N ASP A 245 -5.63 6.23 -15.47
CA ASP A 245 -6.01 5.03 -16.23
C ASP A 245 -7.52 4.77 -16.17
N ALA A 246 -8.15 4.98 -15.01
CA ALA A 246 -9.61 4.89 -14.86
C ALA A 246 -10.34 5.93 -15.71
N LEU A 247 -9.88 7.18 -15.69
CA LEU A 247 -10.42 8.27 -16.49
C LEU A 247 -10.28 7.98 -17.99
N PHE A 248 -9.11 7.53 -18.42
CA PHE A 248 -8.86 7.16 -19.81
C PHE A 248 -9.78 6.01 -20.27
N ALA A 249 -9.95 4.98 -19.43
CA ALA A 249 -10.88 3.89 -19.70
C ALA A 249 -12.34 4.39 -19.83
N PHE A 250 -12.75 5.32 -18.97
CA PHE A 250 -14.07 5.93 -19.00
C PHE A 250 -14.28 6.77 -20.27
N LEU A 251 -13.34 7.67 -20.59
CA LEU A 251 -13.41 8.50 -21.79
C LEU A 251 -13.47 7.65 -23.05
N ARG A 252 -12.61 6.64 -23.16
CA ARG A 252 -12.63 5.71 -24.28
C ARG A 252 -13.97 4.99 -24.42
N ALA A 253 -14.58 4.57 -23.31
CA ALA A 253 -15.90 3.93 -23.36
C ALA A 253 -17.01 4.89 -23.84
N ARG A 254 -16.88 6.18 -23.58
CA ARG A 254 -17.84 7.21 -23.98
C ARG A 254 -17.67 7.63 -25.46
N TRP A 255 -16.42 7.80 -25.90
CA TRP A 255 -16.12 8.31 -27.25
C TRP A 255 -16.08 7.22 -28.34
N PHE A 256 -15.80 6.00 -27.94
CA PHE A 256 -15.78 4.85 -28.84
C PHE A 256 -16.74 3.78 -28.31
N PRO A 257 -18.07 4.02 -28.40
CA PRO A 257 -19.01 2.96 -28.12
C PRO A 257 -18.68 1.80 -29.06
N ALA A 258 -18.42 0.61 -28.49
CA ALA A 258 -18.11 -0.56 -29.31
C ALA A 258 -19.21 -0.70 -30.36
N ARG A 259 -18.85 -0.48 -31.63
CA ARG A 259 -19.70 -0.86 -32.76
C ARG A 259 -19.92 -2.35 -32.58
N ASN A 260 -21.16 -2.70 -32.22
CA ASN A 260 -21.59 -4.08 -32.13
C ASN A 260 -21.39 -4.70 -33.52
N ALA A 261 -20.38 -5.55 -33.63
CA ALA A 261 -20.29 -6.52 -34.66
C ALA A 261 -20.62 -7.89 -34.06
#